data_ba97a1965652d9d92dc0d071e2ab9e39
#
_entry.id   ba97a1965652d9d92dc0d071e2ab9e39
#
_cell.length_a   1.000
_cell.length_b   1.000
_cell.length_c   1.000
_cell.angle_alpha   90.00
_cell.angle_beta   90.00
_cell.angle_gamma   90.00
#
_symmetry.space_group_name_H-M   'P 1'
#
loop_
_entity.id
_entity.type
_entity.pdbx_description
1 polymer ?
#
loop_
_entity_poly.entity_id
_entity_poly.type
_entity_poly.pdbx_seq_one_letter_code
_entity_poly.pdbx_strand_id
1 'polypeptide(L)'
;MKSLLYYQTFEHPENPNADWVLFIHGAGGSTATWKKQLEQYKKHFNLLLIDLPGHAQSAKSCIDIPKYSFEFIAEKCWEVVDHLQIQKVHAVAVSLGSIISIQMFDQQPHRISSLVFSGPIISLDLKLRIFLRSGLMLAKIIGFRNFYKMMAKIILPKKNHESARKVFIREANALTDEEYRKWTAMYG
;
A
#
# COMPACT_ATOMS: atom_id res chain seq x y z
N MET A 1 -7.13 13.03 -19.27
CA MET A 1 -8.01 12.28 -18.32
C MET A 1 -7.16 11.86 -17.14
N LYS A 2 -7.55 12.17 -15.90
CA LYS A 2 -6.86 11.66 -14.70
C LYS A 2 -6.99 10.13 -14.71
N SER A 3 -5.88 9.42 -14.79
CA SER A 3 -5.86 7.95 -14.74
C SER A 3 -6.14 7.51 -13.30
N LEU A 4 -7.19 6.71 -13.07
CA LEU A 4 -7.42 6.06 -11.79
C LEU A 4 -6.28 5.11 -11.45
N LEU A 5 -6.05 4.88 -10.15
CA LEU A 5 -5.20 3.79 -9.72
C LEU A 5 -5.80 2.45 -10.15
N TYR A 6 -4.93 1.49 -10.41
CA TYR A 6 -5.38 0.12 -10.66
C TYR A 6 -6.00 -0.45 -9.39
N TYR A 7 -7.10 -1.14 -9.55
CA TYR A 7 -7.81 -1.81 -8.48
C TYR A 7 -8.38 -3.14 -8.91
N GLN A 8 -8.70 -3.97 -7.94
CA GLN A 8 -9.44 -5.22 -8.10
C GLN A 8 -10.61 -5.22 -7.13
N THR A 9 -11.76 -5.67 -7.59
CA THR A 9 -12.94 -5.87 -6.75
C THR A 9 -13.32 -7.34 -6.71
N PHE A 10 -13.83 -7.77 -5.58
CA PHE A 10 -14.46 -9.09 -5.40
C PHE A 10 -15.73 -8.87 -4.61
N GLU A 11 -16.86 -9.01 -5.28
CA GLU A 11 -18.17 -8.90 -4.64
C GLU A 11 -18.50 -10.18 -3.89
N HIS A 12 -19.23 -10.03 -2.78
CA HIS A 12 -19.74 -11.16 -2.01
C HIS A 12 -20.75 -11.94 -2.86
N PRO A 13 -20.62 -13.28 -3.02
CA PRO A 13 -21.39 -14.04 -4.00
C PRO A 13 -22.90 -14.07 -3.72
N GLU A 14 -23.31 -13.92 -2.47
CA GLU A 14 -24.73 -14.05 -2.06
C GLU A 14 -25.30 -12.75 -1.47
N ASN A 15 -24.47 -11.77 -1.13
CA ASN A 15 -24.90 -10.50 -0.53
C ASN A 15 -24.21 -9.29 -1.16
N PRO A 16 -24.78 -8.70 -2.22
CA PRO A 16 -24.21 -7.50 -2.86
C PRO A 16 -24.14 -6.28 -1.92
N ASN A 17 -24.92 -6.29 -0.84
CA ASN A 17 -24.92 -5.23 0.18
C ASN A 17 -23.94 -5.50 1.33
N ALA A 18 -23.09 -6.53 1.24
CA ALA A 18 -22.06 -6.76 2.23
C ALA A 18 -21.12 -5.54 2.34
N ASP A 19 -20.61 -5.30 3.56
CA ASP A 19 -19.67 -4.20 3.80
C ASP A 19 -18.40 -4.34 2.94
N TRP A 20 -17.83 -3.20 2.56
CA TRP A 20 -16.60 -3.17 1.77
C TRP A 20 -15.35 -3.15 2.65
N VAL A 21 -14.40 -4.02 2.31
CA VAL A 21 -13.05 -4.00 2.89
C VAL A 21 -12.07 -3.50 1.84
N LEU A 22 -11.44 -2.37 2.14
CA LEU A 22 -10.36 -1.78 1.33
C LEU A 22 -9.00 -2.28 1.84
N PHE A 23 -8.21 -2.89 0.95
CA PHE A 23 -6.86 -3.35 1.24
C PHE A 23 -5.81 -2.41 0.67
N ILE A 24 -4.92 -1.89 1.54
CA ILE A 24 -3.85 -0.96 1.18
C ILE A 24 -2.49 -1.58 1.52
N HIS A 25 -1.70 -1.86 0.49
CA HIS A 25 -0.38 -2.50 0.64
C HIS A 25 0.68 -1.53 1.19
N GLY A 26 1.82 -2.08 1.60
CA GLY A 26 3.00 -1.33 2.04
C GLY A 26 3.94 -0.96 0.91
N ALA A 27 5.04 -0.28 1.25
CA ALA A 27 6.08 0.11 0.31
C ALA A 27 6.63 -1.10 -0.47
N GLY A 28 6.71 -0.98 -1.79
CA GLY A 28 7.16 -2.04 -2.68
C GLY A 28 6.21 -3.24 -2.77
N GLY A 29 4.95 -3.09 -2.33
CA GLY A 29 3.90 -4.10 -2.43
C GLY A 29 3.00 -3.92 -3.64
N SER A 30 1.91 -4.67 -3.67
CA SER A 30 0.82 -4.58 -4.65
C SER A 30 -0.44 -5.27 -4.10
N THR A 31 -1.51 -5.32 -4.89
CA THR A 31 -2.70 -6.14 -4.62
C THR A 31 -2.35 -7.60 -4.36
N ALA A 32 -1.26 -8.13 -4.94
CA ALA A 32 -0.78 -9.49 -4.72
C ALA A 32 -0.36 -9.79 -3.26
N THR A 33 -0.08 -8.77 -2.46
CA THR A 33 0.21 -8.89 -1.02
C THR A 33 -0.90 -9.63 -0.28
N TRP A 34 -2.14 -9.47 -0.72
CA TRP A 34 -3.35 -9.91 -0.03
C TRP A 34 -3.88 -11.27 -0.47
N LYS A 35 -3.23 -11.93 -1.44
CA LYS A 35 -3.71 -13.18 -2.05
C LYS A 35 -4.14 -14.25 -1.04
N LYS A 36 -3.42 -14.38 0.08
CA LYS A 36 -3.70 -15.41 1.10
C LYS A 36 -4.92 -15.06 1.98
N GLN A 37 -5.27 -13.78 2.09
CA GLN A 37 -6.38 -13.30 2.89
C GLN A 37 -7.71 -13.35 2.13
N LEU A 38 -7.67 -13.24 0.79
CA LEU A 38 -8.86 -13.09 -0.06
C LEU A 38 -9.92 -14.17 0.19
N GLU A 39 -9.51 -15.44 0.26
CA GLU A 39 -10.43 -16.57 0.39
C GLU A 39 -11.27 -16.54 1.68
N GLN A 40 -10.75 -15.95 2.75
CA GLN A 40 -11.51 -15.81 4.00
C GLN A 40 -12.39 -14.57 3.97
N TYR A 41 -11.84 -13.43 3.50
CA TYR A 41 -12.57 -12.17 3.50
C TYR A 41 -13.75 -12.17 2.52
N LYS A 42 -13.63 -12.82 1.34
CA LYS A 42 -14.71 -12.97 0.35
C LYS A 42 -15.96 -13.64 0.88
N LYS A 43 -15.84 -14.43 1.95
CA LYS A 43 -17.00 -15.11 2.58
C LYS A 43 -17.92 -14.17 3.34
N HIS A 44 -17.46 -12.96 3.64
CA HIS A 44 -18.14 -12.05 4.56
C HIS A 44 -18.28 -10.62 4.02
N PHE A 45 -17.45 -10.21 3.05
CA PHE A 45 -17.31 -8.84 2.63
C PHE A 45 -17.18 -8.70 1.12
N ASN A 46 -17.56 -7.54 0.61
CA ASN A 46 -17.07 -7.05 -0.67
C ASN A 46 -15.63 -6.55 -0.51
N LEU A 47 -14.74 -6.83 -1.46
CA LEU A 47 -13.33 -6.48 -1.34
C LEU A 47 -12.92 -5.50 -2.43
N LEU A 48 -12.15 -4.48 -2.02
CA LEU A 48 -11.46 -3.55 -2.90
C LEU A 48 -9.97 -3.59 -2.58
N LEU A 49 -9.14 -3.89 -3.57
CA LEU A 49 -7.69 -3.88 -3.46
C LEU A 49 -7.16 -2.82 -4.41
N ILE A 50 -6.21 -1.98 -3.98
CA ILE A 50 -5.63 -0.91 -4.79
C ILE A 50 -4.12 -1.10 -4.90
N ASP A 51 -3.57 -0.93 -6.11
CA ASP A 51 -2.14 -0.70 -6.30
C ASP A 51 -1.85 0.80 -6.15
N LEU A 52 -1.02 1.17 -5.18
CA LEU A 52 -0.66 2.56 -4.92
C LEU A 52 0.12 3.19 -6.10
N PRO A 53 0.19 4.53 -6.22
CA PRO A 53 0.92 5.20 -7.30
C PRO A 53 2.33 4.63 -7.50
N GLY A 54 2.72 4.41 -8.75
CA GLY A 54 4.04 3.89 -9.09
C GLY A 54 4.27 2.40 -8.84
N HIS A 55 3.31 1.69 -8.21
CA HIS A 55 3.42 0.26 -7.90
C HIS A 55 2.65 -0.58 -8.91
N ALA A 56 3.21 -1.73 -9.26
CA ALA A 56 2.61 -2.78 -10.06
C ALA A 56 1.80 -2.26 -11.28
N GLN A 57 0.48 -2.48 -11.32
CA GLN A 57 -0.39 -2.04 -12.41
C GLN A 57 -0.65 -0.52 -12.40
N SER A 58 -0.42 0.15 -11.25
CA SER A 58 -0.44 1.62 -11.14
C SER A 58 0.90 2.28 -11.48
N ALA A 59 1.85 1.56 -12.07
CA ALA A 59 3.20 2.06 -12.37
C ALA A 59 3.21 3.36 -13.20
N LYS A 60 2.18 3.59 -14.02
CA LYS A 60 2.06 4.79 -14.86
C LYS A 60 0.96 5.77 -14.42
N SER A 61 0.22 5.47 -13.35
CA SER A 61 -0.98 6.24 -12.96
C SER A 61 -0.64 7.61 -12.41
N CYS A 62 0.44 8.04 -12.03
CA CYS A 62 0.79 9.38 -11.54
C CYS A 62 2.18 9.82 -12.03
N ILE A 63 2.53 9.42 -13.25
CA ILE A 63 3.87 9.63 -13.78
C ILE A 63 4.23 11.11 -13.87
N ASP A 64 3.26 11.96 -14.20
CA ASP A 64 3.45 13.42 -14.36
C ASP A 64 3.47 14.17 -13.02
N ILE A 65 3.27 13.49 -11.90
CA ILE A 65 3.29 14.10 -10.57
C ILE A 65 4.74 14.12 -10.06
N PRO A 66 5.36 15.29 -9.90
CA PRO A 66 6.79 15.38 -9.58
C PRO A 66 7.12 14.99 -8.13
N LYS A 67 6.15 15.15 -7.22
CA LYS A 67 6.29 14.84 -5.79
C LYS A 67 5.01 14.23 -5.27
N TYR A 68 5.15 13.24 -4.39
CA TYR A 68 4.04 12.67 -3.63
C TYR A 68 3.93 13.30 -2.24
N SER A 69 2.72 13.32 -1.70
CA SER A 69 2.44 13.46 -0.28
C SER A 69 1.48 12.35 0.15
N PHE A 70 1.41 12.08 1.44
CA PHE A 70 0.48 11.06 1.95
C PHE A 70 -0.97 11.47 1.72
N GLU A 71 -1.26 12.76 1.83
CA GLU A 71 -2.57 13.37 1.55
C GLU A 71 -2.98 13.12 0.08
N PHE A 72 -2.08 13.43 -0.86
CA PHE A 72 -2.32 13.20 -2.29
C PHE A 72 -2.60 11.73 -2.60
N ILE A 73 -1.85 10.80 -1.98
CA ILE A 73 -2.04 9.38 -2.22
C ILE A 73 -3.39 8.91 -1.64
N ALA A 74 -3.78 9.42 -0.47
CA ALA A 74 -5.09 9.16 0.11
C ALA A 74 -6.24 9.67 -0.77
N GLU A 75 -6.10 10.86 -1.35
CA GLU A 75 -7.04 11.39 -2.35
C GLU A 75 -7.17 10.45 -3.56
N LYS A 76 -6.05 9.90 -4.06
CA LYS A 76 -6.07 8.93 -5.15
C LYS A 76 -6.76 7.62 -4.79
N CYS A 77 -6.65 7.18 -3.56
CA CYS A 77 -7.42 6.04 -3.07
C CYS A 77 -8.92 6.36 -3.00
N TRP A 78 -9.28 7.56 -2.52
CA TRP A 78 -10.66 8.03 -2.51
C TRP A 78 -11.25 8.16 -3.93
N GLU A 79 -10.49 8.62 -4.92
CA GLU A 79 -10.95 8.66 -6.33
C GLU A 79 -11.42 7.27 -6.81
N VAL A 80 -10.76 6.18 -6.38
CA VAL A 80 -11.19 4.81 -6.71
C VAL A 80 -12.48 4.43 -5.98
N VAL A 81 -12.55 4.72 -4.67
CA VAL A 81 -13.74 4.45 -3.84
C VAL A 81 -14.96 5.19 -4.38
N ASP A 82 -14.78 6.46 -4.81
CA ASP A 82 -15.84 7.29 -5.40
C ASP A 82 -16.26 6.80 -6.78
N HIS A 83 -15.31 6.40 -7.61
CA HIS A 83 -15.59 5.80 -8.92
C HIS A 83 -16.49 4.55 -8.81
N LEU A 84 -16.29 3.77 -7.76
CA LEU A 84 -17.09 2.57 -7.46
C LEU A 84 -18.37 2.88 -6.67
N GLN A 85 -18.63 4.16 -6.37
CA GLN A 85 -19.79 4.62 -5.60
C GLN A 85 -19.90 3.97 -4.19
N ILE A 86 -18.76 3.53 -3.64
CA ILE A 86 -18.71 2.90 -2.31
C ILE A 86 -18.84 4.00 -1.24
N GLN A 87 -19.83 3.88 -0.37
CA GLN A 87 -20.13 4.89 0.64
C GLN A 87 -19.20 4.80 1.85
N LYS A 88 -18.93 3.58 2.33
CA LYS A 88 -18.08 3.32 3.50
C LYS A 88 -17.19 2.11 3.28
N VAL A 89 -16.04 2.11 3.93
CA VAL A 89 -15.09 0.99 3.90
C VAL A 89 -14.53 0.68 5.29
N HIS A 90 -14.21 -0.59 5.51
CA HIS A 90 -13.25 -1.02 6.53
C HIS A 90 -11.87 -1.03 5.85
N ALA A 91 -10.87 -0.34 6.37
CA ALA A 91 -9.53 -0.33 5.78
C ALA A 91 -8.61 -1.32 6.48
N VAL A 92 -8.01 -2.22 5.69
CA VAL A 92 -6.98 -3.17 6.14
C VAL A 92 -5.67 -2.78 5.48
N ALA A 93 -4.67 -2.43 6.27
CA ALA A 93 -3.42 -1.89 5.74
C ALA A 93 -2.17 -2.51 6.39
N VAL A 94 -1.07 -2.52 5.65
CA VAL A 94 0.22 -2.99 6.13
C VAL A 94 1.28 -1.92 5.97
N SER A 95 2.12 -1.73 7.02
CA SER A 95 3.30 -0.85 6.98
C SER A 95 2.95 0.57 6.49
N LEU A 96 3.54 1.04 5.39
CA LEU A 96 3.24 2.34 4.74
C LEU A 96 1.75 2.55 4.47
N GLY A 97 1.02 1.50 4.12
CA GLY A 97 -0.43 1.57 3.91
C GLY A 97 -1.21 2.07 5.13
N SER A 98 -0.66 1.91 6.35
CA SER A 98 -1.29 2.44 7.57
C SER A 98 -1.29 3.98 7.59
N ILE A 99 -0.22 4.62 7.12
CA ILE A 99 -0.16 6.09 7.01
C ILE A 99 -1.23 6.57 6.01
N ILE A 100 -1.32 5.89 4.86
CA ILE A 100 -2.32 6.24 3.83
C ILE A 100 -3.74 6.09 4.39
N SER A 101 -4.02 4.98 5.10
CA SER A 101 -5.35 4.75 5.70
C SER A 101 -5.70 5.80 6.77
N ILE A 102 -4.71 6.25 7.55
CA ILE A 102 -4.90 7.34 8.52
C ILE A 102 -5.21 8.64 7.79
N GLN A 103 -4.48 8.98 6.74
CA GLN A 103 -4.76 10.16 5.92
C GLN A 103 -6.14 10.10 5.24
N MET A 104 -6.56 8.91 4.78
CA MET A 104 -7.92 8.73 4.28
C MET A 104 -8.96 8.98 5.37
N PHE A 105 -8.72 8.51 6.60
CA PHE A 105 -9.60 8.78 7.74
C PHE A 105 -9.64 10.27 8.07
N ASP A 106 -8.49 10.95 8.11
CA ASP A 106 -8.43 12.40 8.40
C ASP A 106 -9.19 13.23 7.36
N GLN A 107 -9.15 12.82 6.09
CA GLN A 107 -9.89 13.49 5.00
C GLN A 107 -11.40 13.23 5.07
N GLN A 108 -11.84 12.00 5.34
CA GLN A 108 -13.25 11.61 5.31
C GLN A 108 -13.59 10.62 6.43
N PRO A 109 -13.58 11.04 7.71
CA PRO A 109 -13.72 10.13 8.86
C PRO A 109 -15.05 9.37 8.90
N HIS A 110 -16.11 9.97 8.37
CA HIS A 110 -17.44 9.36 8.33
C HIS A 110 -17.57 8.20 7.32
N ARG A 111 -16.59 8.04 6.41
CA ARG A 111 -16.53 6.97 5.41
C ARG A 111 -15.61 5.81 5.77
N ILE A 112 -14.89 5.89 6.87
CA ILE A 112 -14.06 4.79 7.38
C ILE A 112 -14.79 4.15 8.59
N SER A 113 -15.26 2.93 8.42
CA SER A 113 -15.94 2.18 9.48
C SER A 113 -14.98 1.61 10.51
N SER A 114 -13.80 1.16 10.08
CA SER A 114 -12.72 0.69 10.97
C SER A 114 -11.37 0.69 10.27
N LEU A 115 -10.30 0.72 11.07
CA LEU A 115 -8.91 0.62 10.63
C LEU A 115 -8.27 -0.62 11.26
N VAL A 116 -7.71 -1.51 10.43
CA VAL A 116 -6.99 -2.71 10.86
C VAL A 116 -5.58 -2.67 10.29
N PHE A 117 -4.59 -2.75 11.15
CA PHE A 117 -3.19 -2.59 10.75
C PHE A 117 -2.33 -3.82 11.05
N SER A 118 -1.44 -4.15 10.13
CA SER A 118 -0.38 -5.12 10.32
C SER A 118 0.99 -4.43 10.21
N GLY A 119 1.77 -4.43 11.30
CA GLY A 119 3.06 -3.74 11.36
C GLY A 119 2.96 -2.24 11.02
N PRO A 120 2.11 -1.46 11.71
CA PRO A 120 1.81 -0.08 11.32
C PRO A 120 2.97 0.87 11.57
N ILE A 121 3.01 1.94 10.75
CA ILE A 121 3.76 3.16 11.02
C ILE A 121 2.73 4.19 11.50
N ILE A 122 2.62 4.39 12.82
CA ILE A 122 1.61 5.29 13.40
C ILE A 122 2.19 6.70 13.62
N SER A 123 3.47 6.79 13.93
CA SER A 123 4.16 8.06 14.09
C SER A 123 5.59 8.00 13.56
N LEU A 124 6.07 9.11 13.04
CA LEU A 124 7.47 9.27 12.64
C LEU A 124 8.24 9.98 13.78
N ASP A 125 8.46 9.28 14.89
CA ASP A 125 9.30 9.79 15.96
C ASP A 125 10.77 9.96 15.51
N LEU A 126 11.58 10.63 16.31
CA LEU A 126 12.98 10.91 15.97
C LEU A 126 13.79 9.62 15.71
N LYS A 127 13.54 8.56 16.49
CA LYS A 127 14.27 7.28 16.36
C LYS A 127 13.92 6.60 15.03
N LEU A 128 12.63 6.56 14.68
CA LEU A 128 12.17 5.98 13.43
C LEU A 128 12.66 6.81 12.23
N ARG A 129 12.66 8.15 12.32
CA ARG A 129 13.22 9.02 11.27
C ARG A 129 14.71 8.75 11.05
N ILE A 130 15.51 8.62 12.11
CA ILE A 130 16.94 8.28 12.02
C ILE A 130 17.11 6.90 11.37
N PHE A 131 16.33 5.91 11.80
CA PHE A 131 16.37 4.57 11.23
C PHE A 131 16.01 4.57 9.72
N LEU A 132 14.94 5.24 9.34
CA LEU A 132 14.53 5.37 7.94
C LEU A 132 15.59 6.10 7.10
N ARG A 133 16.11 7.22 7.59
CA ARG A 133 17.19 7.96 6.90
C ARG A 133 18.45 7.11 6.71
N SER A 134 18.85 6.35 7.73
CA SER A 134 20.00 5.44 7.64
C SER A 134 19.75 4.35 6.60
N GLY A 135 18.53 3.77 6.57
CA GLY A 135 18.12 2.81 5.55
C GLY A 135 18.13 3.40 4.13
N LEU A 136 17.64 4.64 3.97
CA LEU A 136 17.66 5.33 2.68
C LEU A 136 19.09 5.67 2.20
N MET A 137 19.99 6.04 3.13
CA MET A 137 21.41 6.22 2.81
C MET A 137 22.05 4.92 2.36
N LEU A 138 21.80 3.82 3.07
CA LEU A 138 22.27 2.51 2.66
C LEU A 138 21.73 2.12 1.27
N ALA A 139 20.44 2.35 1.01
CA ALA A 139 19.84 2.08 -0.29
C ALA A 139 20.49 2.88 -1.45
N LYS A 140 20.96 4.10 -1.19
CA LYS A 140 21.74 4.90 -2.17
C LYS A 140 23.10 4.26 -2.49
N ILE A 141 23.75 3.61 -1.51
CA ILE A 141 25.08 2.99 -1.67
C ILE A 141 24.96 1.65 -2.38
N ILE A 142 24.07 0.76 -1.93
CA ILE A 142 23.96 -0.62 -2.44
C ILE A 142 22.93 -0.77 -3.57
N GLY A 143 22.20 0.30 -3.90
CA GLY A 143 21.05 0.30 -4.80
C GLY A 143 19.77 -0.19 -4.11
N PHE A 144 18.63 0.44 -4.42
CA PHE A 144 17.38 0.14 -3.73
C PHE A 144 16.91 -1.31 -3.92
N ARG A 145 17.17 -1.93 -5.06
CA ARG A 145 16.81 -3.34 -5.31
C ARG A 145 17.54 -4.31 -4.37
N ASN A 146 18.83 -4.07 -4.13
CA ASN A 146 19.61 -4.86 -3.17
C ASN A 146 19.17 -4.58 -1.73
N PHE A 147 18.84 -3.33 -1.43
CA PHE A 147 18.26 -2.93 -0.15
C PHE A 147 16.95 -3.68 0.13
N TYR A 148 16.02 -3.74 -0.84
CA TYR A 148 14.78 -4.51 -0.67
C TYR A 148 15.03 -6.01 -0.50
N LYS A 149 16.00 -6.62 -1.21
CA LYS A 149 16.39 -8.02 -1.00
C LYS A 149 16.91 -8.27 0.42
N MET A 150 17.68 -7.33 0.96
CA MET A 150 18.16 -7.39 2.34
C MET A 150 17.01 -7.26 3.33
N MET A 151 16.16 -6.26 3.15
CA MET A 151 14.97 -6.02 3.99
C MET A 151 14.01 -7.21 3.98
N ALA A 152 13.83 -7.86 2.83
CA ALA A 152 13.00 -9.06 2.72
C ALA A 152 13.45 -10.19 3.66
N LYS A 153 14.76 -10.37 3.84
CA LYS A 153 15.34 -11.38 4.76
C LYS A 153 15.16 -10.97 6.24
N ILE A 154 15.23 -9.66 6.53
CA ILE A 154 15.05 -9.13 7.89
C ILE A 154 13.58 -9.21 8.32
N ILE A 155 12.66 -8.77 7.46
CA ILE A 155 11.22 -8.72 7.76
C ILE A 155 10.60 -10.13 7.73
N LEU A 156 11.07 -11.00 6.84
CA LEU A 156 10.54 -12.33 6.60
C LEU A 156 11.63 -13.41 6.80
N PRO A 157 12.14 -13.61 8.04
CA PRO A 157 13.36 -14.39 8.28
C PRO A 157 13.17 -15.91 8.20
N LYS A 158 11.96 -16.42 8.45
CA LYS A 158 11.72 -17.88 8.56
C LYS A 158 11.69 -18.59 7.20
N LYS A 159 11.97 -19.89 7.17
CA LYS A 159 11.95 -20.72 5.95
C LYS A 159 10.56 -20.73 5.29
N ASN A 160 9.49 -20.84 6.08
CA ASN A 160 8.12 -20.80 5.57
C ASN A 160 7.67 -19.44 5.00
N HIS A 161 8.50 -18.39 5.12
CA HIS A 161 8.27 -17.08 4.50
C HIS A 161 8.81 -16.99 3.07
N GLU A 162 9.40 -18.04 2.50
CA GLU A 162 10.08 -17.97 1.21
C GLU A 162 9.17 -17.48 0.08
N SER A 163 7.95 -17.97 0.01
CA SER A 163 6.97 -17.52 -0.99
C SER A 163 6.62 -16.03 -0.85
N ALA A 164 6.44 -15.56 0.39
CA ALA A 164 6.16 -14.15 0.67
C ALA A 164 7.38 -13.26 0.33
N ARG A 165 8.62 -13.71 0.64
CA ARG A 165 9.84 -12.99 0.23
C ARG A 165 9.95 -12.85 -1.28
N LYS A 166 9.66 -13.93 -2.04
CA LYS A 166 9.70 -13.89 -3.51
C LYS A 166 8.72 -12.85 -4.07
N VAL A 167 7.50 -12.83 -3.55
CA VAL A 167 6.50 -11.82 -3.92
C VAL A 167 7.00 -10.42 -3.57
N PHE A 168 7.42 -10.18 -2.32
CA PHE A 168 7.90 -8.88 -1.86
C PHE A 168 9.06 -8.34 -2.75
N ILE A 169 10.06 -9.18 -3.05
CA ILE A 169 11.20 -8.79 -3.89
C ILE A 169 10.76 -8.51 -5.34
N ARG A 170 9.86 -9.34 -5.89
CA ARG A 170 9.34 -9.15 -7.25
C ARG A 170 8.62 -7.82 -7.39
N GLU A 171 7.69 -7.53 -6.48
CA GLU A 171 6.89 -6.30 -6.52
C GLU A 171 7.77 -5.06 -6.31
N ALA A 172 8.71 -5.11 -5.35
CA ALA A 172 9.66 -4.01 -5.12
C ALA A 172 10.57 -3.77 -6.33
N ASN A 173 10.99 -4.82 -7.05
CA ASN A 173 11.81 -4.69 -8.25
C ASN A 173 11.05 -4.09 -9.45
N ALA A 174 9.73 -4.13 -9.44
CA ALA A 174 8.90 -3.51 -10.48
C ALA A 174 8.84 -1.97 -10.35
N LEU A 175 9.22 -1.42 -9.19
CA LEU A 175 9.29 0.02 -8.95
C LEU A 175 10.43 0.63 -9.79
N THR A 176 10.18 1.76 -10.44
CA THR A 176 11.25 2.52 -11.12
C THR A 176 12.09 3.32 -10.13
N ASP A 177 13.30 3.72 -10.54
CA ASP A 177 14.17 4.58 -9.71
C ASP A 177 13.52 5.95 -9.43
N GLU A 178 12.73 6.45 -10.37
CA GLU A 178 11.99 7.71 -10.22
C GLU A 178 10.89 7.57 -9.17
N GLU A 179 10.06 6.53 -9.28
CA GLU A 179 9.01 6.28 -8.31
C GLU A 179 9.57 6.01 -6.91
N TYR A 180 10.65 5.23 -6.82
CA TYR A 180 11.35 5.04 -5.55
C TYR A 180 11.77 6.36 -4.91
N ARG A 181 12.31 7.32 -5.72
CA ARG A 181 12.68 8.66 -5.22
C ARG A 181 11.47 9.48 -4.77
N LYS A 182 10.35 9.47 -5.52
CA LYS A 182 9.11 10.16 -5.13
C LYS A 182 8.61 9.67 -3.77
N TRP A 183 8.55 8.37 -3.58
CA TRP A 183 8.13 7.75 -2.32
C TRP A 183 9.07 8.05 -1.15
N THR A 184 10.36 7.95 -1.37
CA THR A 184 11.34 8.16 -0.29
C THR A 184 11.49 9.62 0.10
N ALA A 185 11.19 10.56 -0.80
CA ALA A 185 11.20 11.99 -0.50
C ALA A 185 10.15 12.41 0.54
N MET A 186 9.10 11.62 0.75
CA MET A 186 8.07 11.90 1.76
C MET A 186 8.54 11.67 3.20
N TYR A 187 9.66 10.98 3.41
CA TYR A 187 10.24 10.71 4.74
C TYR A 187 11.34 11.70 5.14
N GLY A 188 11.65 12.68 4.28
CA GLY A 188 12.74 13.64 4.44
C GLY A 188 12.45 14.83 5.35
#